data_fa14d468006b2df6700fe0c09549c18b
#
_entry.id   fa14d468006b2df6700fe0c09549c18b
#
_cell.length_a   1.000
_cell.length_b   1.000
_cell.length_c   1.000
_cell.angle_alpha   90.00
_cell.angle_beta   90.00
_cell.angle_gamma   90.00
#
_symmetry.space_group_name_H-M   'P 1'
#
loop_
_entity.id
_entity.type
_entity.pdbx_description
1 polymer ?
#
loop_
_entity_poly.entity_id
_entity_poly.type
_entity_poly.pdbx_seq_one_letter_code
_entity_poly.pdbx_strand_id
1 'polypeptide(L)'
;MQVFELTRQLIDIESVTPNEREIGDHLWRLLSELAPRFGGTAERMAVEKDRDNILVHFGNPVVTLSTHMDTVPPFFPSREDETCIWGRGACDTKGIIASMIVAAEQLLENGIRNVGLLFVVGEERNSAGAHIAAQTPRGSKYIINGEPTDNKLALGSKGALRYEIVAKGRMAHSAYPELGESAIEKLLDALERIRRLPLPTDSILGKSTLNIGTIQGGRAPNVIPDSAMAEIFIRVVGDVTALRGAIEQAASPEAEAKEVLFIPAVHLGSLDGFETTVVAFTTDIPAFGNAWGQPFLIGPGSIHVAHTSEEHILKSQLIEAVEIYKRLVRILLQ
;
A
#
# COMPACT_ATOMS: atom_id res chain seq x y z
N MET A 1 -8.49 -20.62 -16.27
CA MET A 1 -7.20 -20.71 -15.56
C MET A 1 -7.38 -21.29 -14.15
N GLN A 2 -6.33 -21.91 -13.58
CA GLN A 2 -6.36 -22.43 -12.21
C GLN A 2 -5.71 -21.43 -11.27
N VAL A 3 -6.45 -20.93 -10.28
CA VAL A 3 -5.99 -19.83 -9.42
C VAL A 3 -4.71 -20.18 -8.62
N PHE A 4 -4.60 -21.41 -8.11
CA PHE A 4 -3.44 -21.84 -7.32
C PHE A 4 -2.16 -21.93 -8.16
N GLU A 5 -2.28 -22.49 -9.36
CA GLU A 5 -1.16 -22.60 -10.28
C GLU A 5 -0.65 -21.23 -10.72
N LEU A 6 -1.57 -20.32 -11.09
CA LEU A 6 -1.22 -18.96 -11.46
C LEU A 6 -0.58 -18.19 -10.28
N THR A 7 -1.11 -18.37 -9.07
CA THR A 7 -0.52 -17.75 -7.85
C THR A 7 0.93 -18.17 -7.69
N ARG A 8 1.24 -19.48 -7.78
CA ARG A 8 2.63 -19.97 -7.66
C ARG A 8 3.53 -19.45 -8.78
N GLN A 9 3.05 -19.49 -10.02
CA GLN A 9 3.82 -18.96 -11.16
C GLN A 9 4.21 -17.49 -10.96
N LEU A 10 3.29 -16.68 -10.44
CA LEU A 10 3.57 -15.27 -10.15
C LEU A 10 4.53 -15.09 -8.98
N ILE A 11 4.37 -15.87 -7.90
CA ILE A 11 5.27 -15.82 -6.73
C ILE A 11 6.70 -16.17 -7.14
N ASP A 12 6.91 -17.15 -8.01
CA ASP A 12 8.23 -17.62 -8.44
C ASP A 12 8.98 -16.64 -9.35
N ILE A 13 8.34 -15.54 -9.75
CA ILE A 13 8.98 -14.42 -10.46
C ILE A 13 9.35 -13.35 -9.45
N GLU A 14 10.66 -13.07 -9.27
CA GLU A 14 11.12 -11.98 -8.42
C GLU A 14 10.65 -10.62 -8.96
N SER A 15 10.08 -9.79 -8.07
CA SER A 15 9.59 -8.45 -8.43
C SER A 15 9.77 -7.44 -7.30
N VAL A 16 10.90 -7.55 -6.58
CA VAL A 16 11.24 -6.57 -5.52
C VAL A 16 11.44 -5.19 -6.16
N THR A 17 10.70 -4.19 -5.64
CA THR A 17 10.78 -2.80 -6.13
C THR A 17 12.24 -2.28 -6.14
N PRO A 18 12.78 -1.77 -7.25
CA PRO A 18 12.12 -1.39 -8.52
C PRO A 18 12.36 -2.38 -9.68
N ASN A 19 12.37 -3.69 -9.45
CA ASN A 19 12.76 -4.71 -10.45
C ASN A 19 11.55 -5.51 -10.95
N GLU A 20 10.48 -4.84 -11.40
CA GLU A 20 9.21 -5.48 -11.80
C GLU A 20 9.17 -5.94 -13.27
N ARG A 21 10.26 -5.78 -14.02
CA ARG A 21 10.28 -6.09 -15.45
C ARG A 21 9.82 -7.50 -15.78
N GLU A 22 10.35 -8.51 -15.08
CA GLU A 22 10.06 -9.92 -15.41
C GLU A 22 8.61 -10.29 -15.16
N ILE A 23 8.03 -9.84 -14.04
CA ILE A 23 6.61 -10.07 -13.77
C ILE A 23 5.72 -9.29 -14.73
N GLY A 24 6.07 -8.05 -15.08
CA GLY A 24 5.38 -7.26 -16.10
C GLY A 24 5.39 -7.94 -17.46
N ASP A 25 6.53 -8.48 -17.89
CA ASP A 25 6.67 -9.24 -19.13
C ASP A 25 5.85 -10.54 -19.12
N HIS A 26 5.77 -11.22 -17.97
CA HIS A 26 4.96 -12.43 -17.82
C HIS A 26 3.46 -12.10 -17.91
N LEU A 27 3.00 -11.12 -17.13
CA LEU A 27 1.60 -10.67 -17.17
C LEU A 27 1.20 -10.14 -18.54
N TRP A 28 2.09 -9.40 -19.20
CA TRP A 28 1.88 -8.93 -20.57
C TRP A 28 1.64 -10.08 -21.53
N ARG A 29 2.47 -11.12 -21.53
CA ARG A 29 2.31 -12.30 -22.40
C ARG A 29 0.98 -13.00 -22.13
N LEU A 30 0.72 -13.33 -20.86
CA LEU A 30 -0.49 -13.99 -20.44
C LEU A 30 -1.76 -13.26 -20.87
N LEU A 31 -1.81 -11.95 -20.61
CA LEU A 31 -2.98 -11.12 -20.85
C LEU A 31 -3.13 -10.72 -22.33
N SER A 32 -2.03 -10.62 -23.08
CA SER A 32 -2.08 -10.42 -24.54
C SER A 32 -2.62 -11.63 -25.30
N GLU A 33 -2.50 -12.84 -24.71
CA GLU A 33 -3.13 -14.06 -25.26
C GLU A 33 -4.61 -14.16 -24.83
N LEU A 34 -4.94 -13.74 -23.61
CA LEU A 34 -6.30 -13.78 -23.07
C LEU A 34 -7.21 -12.74 -23.73
N ALA A 35 -6.77 -11.50 -23.84
CA ALA A 35 -7.61 -10.37 -24.24
C ALA A 35 -8.32 -10.57 -25.60
N PRO A 36 -7.65 -11.00 -26.68
CA PRO A 36 -8.31 -11.18 -27.98
C PRO A 36 -9.41 -12.26 -27.97
N ARG A 37 -9.31 -13.26 -27.10
CA ARG A 37 -10.34 -14.34 -26.99
C ARG A 37 -11.73 -13.79 -26.63
N PHE A 38 -11.76 -12.61 -25.99
CA PHE A 38 -12.99 -11.95 -25.54
C PHE A 38 -13.20 -10.55 -26.17
N GLY A 39 -12.45 -10.24 -27.23
CA GLY A 39 -12.54 -8.95 -27.92
C GLY A 39 -11.96 -7.79 -27.11
N GLY A 40 -11.04 -8.06 -26.21
CA GLY A 40 -10.33 -7.08 -25.39
C GLY A 40 -8.99 -6.64 -25.99
N THR A 41 -8.37 -5.66 -25.35
CA THR A 41 -7.06 -5.13 -25.72
C THR A 41 -6.17 -5.06 -24.50
N ALA A 42 -4.91 -5.51 -24.62
CA ALA A 42 -3.88 -5.34 -23.63
C ALA A 42 -2.95 -4.18 -24.01
N GLU A 43 -2.53 -3.39 -23.02
CA GLU A 43 -1.65 -2.23 -23.18
C GLU A 43 -0.54 -2.27 -22.14
N ARG A 44 0.69 -1.85 -22.54
CA ARG A 44 1.74 -1.47 -21.60
C ARG A 44 1.69 0.03 -21.37
N MET A 45 1.63 0.44 -20.13
CA MET A 45 1.67 1.84 -19.74
C MET A 45 3.03 2.12 -19.08
N ALA A 46 3.93 2.76 -19.82
CA ALA A 46 5.28 3.04 -19.36
C ALA A 46 5.27 3.96 -18.13
N VAL A 47 5.97 3.56 -17.07
CA VAL A 47 6.12 4.31 -15.82
C VAL A 47 7.54 4.85 -15.71
N GLU A 48 8.51 3.96 -15.77
CA GLU A 48 9.95 4.27 -15.77
C GLU A 48 10.66 3.31 -16.72
N LYS A 49 11.96 3.47 -16.87
CA LYS A 49 12.73 2.54 -17.71
C LYS A 49 12.58 1.10 -17.20
N ASP A 50 12.17 0.20 -18.09
CA ASP A 50 11.97 -1.24 -17.83
C ASP A 50 10.87 -1.55 -16.76
N ARG A 51 9.95 -0.58 -16.52
CA ARG A 51 8.85 -0.70 -15.55
C ARG A 51 7.56 -0.19 -16.20
N ASP A 52 6.66 -1.09 -16.52
CA ASP A 52 5.37 -0.78 -17.16
C ASP A 52 4.22 -1.28 -16.26
N ASN A 53 3.17 -0.48 -16.13
CA ASN A 53 1.88 -1.03 -15.72
C ASN A 53 1.30 -1.89 -16.86
N ILE A 54 0.55 -2.91 -16.50
CA ILE A 54 -0.16 -3.77 -17.46
C ILE A 54 -1.65 -3.49 -17.35
N LEU A 55 -2.22 -2.97 -18.43
CA LEU A 55 -3.64 -2.64 -18.52
C LEU A 55 -4.30 -3.57 -19.56
N VAL A 56 -5.46 -4.12 -19.20
CA VAL A 56 -6.33 -4.85 -20.12
C VAL A 56 -7.75 -4.34 -19.98
N HIS A 57 -8.43 -4.13 -21.09
CA HIS A 57 -9.83 -3.74 -21.06
C HIS A 57 -10.67 -4.52 -22.07
N PHE A 58 -11.90 -4.78 -21.68
CA PHE A 58 -12.91 -5.48 -22.46
C PHE A 58 -14.13 -4.55 -22.64
N GLY A 59 -14.31 -4.04 -23.84
CA GLY A 59 -15.27 -2.97 -24.13
C GLY A 59 -14.82 -1.63 -23.50
N ASN A 60 -15.78 -0.84 -23.03
CA ASN A 60 -15.52 0.38 -22.27
C ASN A 60 -15.60 0.04 -20.77
N PRO A 61 -14.51 -0.03 -20.04
CA PRO A 61 -14.51 -0.49 -18.66
C PRO A 61 -15.35 0.44 -17.76
N VAL A 62 -16.38 -0.11 -17.12
CA VAL A 62 -17.12 0.55 -16.04
C VAL A 62 -16.48 0.23 -14.70
N VAL A 63 -15.97 -1.00 -14.54
CA VAL A 63 -15.27 -1.46 -13.35
C VAL A 63 -13.87 -1.90 -13.75
N THR A 64 -12.84 -1.42 -13.06
CA THR A 64 -11.47 -1.90 -13.19
C THR A 64 -11.01 -2.57 -11.90
N LEU A 65 -10.53 -3.81 -12.00
CA LEU A 65 -9.83 -4.50 -10.92
C LEU A 65 -8.35 -4.11 -11.00
N SER A 66 -7.77 -3.67 -9.89
CA SER A 66 -6.39 -3.20 -9.85
C SER A 66 -5.67 -3.66 -8.60
N THR A 67 -4.40 -4.00 -8.73
CA THR A 67 -3.48 -4.22 -7.61
C THR A 67 -2.05 -4.04 -8.11
N HIS A 68 -1.07 -4.04 -7.19
CA HIS A 68 0.33 -3.91 -7.55
C HIS A 68 1.00 -5.27 -7.86
N MET A 69 2.12 -5.23 -8.58
CA MET A 69 2.87 -6.42 -8.95
C MET A 69 4.26 -6.49 -8.32
N ASP A 70 4.68 -5.40 -7.67
CA ASP A 70 5.93 -5.35 -6.93
C ASP A 70 5.79 -5.94 -5.51
N THR A 71 6.92 -6.17 -4.88
CA THR A 71 7.01 -6.75 -3.52
C THR A 71 8.16 -6.11 -2.75
N VAL A 72 8.13 -6.24 -1.40
CA VAL A 72 9.27 -5.91 -0.56
C VAL A 72 10.35 -7.01 -0.56
N PRO A 73 11.63 -6.69 -0.27
CA PRO A 73 12.67 -7.68 -0.02
C PRO A 73 12.46 -8.40 1.34
N PRO A 74 13.08 -9.59 1.54
CA PRO A 74 13.77 -10.40 0.56
C PRO A 74 12.82 -11.23 -0.31
N PHE A 75 13.24 -11.56 -1.52
CA PHE A 75 12.55 -12.56 -2.34
C PHE A 75 12.73 -13.96 -1.76
N PHE A 76 11.67 -14.76 -1.82
CA PHE A 76 11.70 -16.20 -1.62
C PHE A 76 10.59 -16.86 -2.46
N PRO A 77 10.90 -18.04 -3.08
CA PRO A 77 10.01 -18.71 -4.03
C PRO A 77 8.79 -19.33 -3.35
N SER A 78 7.88 -19.81 -4.18
CA SER A 78 6.66 -20.46 -3.71
C SER A 78 6.95 -21.84 -3.10
N ARG A 79 6.19 -22.17 -2.07
CA ARG A 79 5.96 -23.53 -1.57
C ARG A 79 4.50 -23.70 -1.23
N GLU A 80 3.97 -24.89 -1.26
CA GLU A 80 2.57 -25.13 -0.92
C GLU A 80 2.38 -26.41 -0.11
N ASP A 81 1.29 -26.45 0.63
CA ASP A 81 0.72 -27.67 1.20
C ASP A 81 -0.78 -27.80 0.85
N GLU A 82 -1.52 -28.58 1.61
CA GLU A 82 -2.95 -28.78 1.39
C GLU A 82 -3.76 -27.49 1.56
N THR A 83 -3.35 -26.58 2.43
CA THR A 83 -4.12 -25.42 2.91
C THR A 83 -3.61 -24.07 2.41
N CYS A 84 -2.30 -23.90 2.25
CA CYS A 84 -1.64 -22.64 1.99
C CYS A 84 -0.71 -22.67 0.77
N ILE A 85 -0.47 -21.49 0.23
CA ILE A 85 0.65 -21.18 -0.67
C ILE A 85 1.49 -20.10 0.02
N TRP A 86 2.77 -20.37 0.27
CA TRP A 86 3.75 -19.44 0.83
C TRP A 86 4.61 -18.86 -0.28
N GLY A 87 5.21 -17.71 -0.02
CA GLY A 87 6.17 -17.06 -0.88
C GLY A 87 6.06 -15.55 -0.80
N ARG A 88 7.09 -14.81 -1.22
CA ARG A 88 7.04 -13.35 -1.26
C ARG A 88 6.01 -12.87 -2.30
N GLY A 89 5.04 -12.07 -1.85
CA GLY A 89 3.90 -11.67 -2.66
C GLY A 89 2.70 -12.63 -2.60
N ALA A 90 2.74 -13.68 -1.79
CA ALA A 90 1.65 -14.65 -1.74
C ALA A 90 0.32 -13.99 -1.39
N CYS A 91 0.28 -13.13 -0.37
CA CYS A 91 -0.89 -12.32 -0.04
C CYS A 91 -0.76 -10.87 -0.52
N ASP A 92 0.46 -10.36 -0.70
CA ASP A 92 0.73 -8.96 -1.00
C ASP A 92 1.62 -8.81 -2.26
N THR A 93 1.07 -8.85 -3.52
CA THR A 93 -0.35 -9.09 -3.89
C THR A 93 -0.52 -10.09 -5.05
N LYS A 94 0.43 -11.00 -5.29
CA LYS A 94 0.42 -11.93 -6.46
C LYS A 94 -0.75 -12.91 -6.43
N GLY A 95 -1.18 -13.36 -5.23
CA GLY A 95 -2.40 -14.14 -5.08
C GLY A 95 -3.66 -13.36 -5.45
N ILE A 96 -3.65 -12.06 -5.19
CA ILE A 96 -4.73 -11.14 -5.57
C ILE A 96 -4.76 -10.98 -7.10
N ILE A 97 -3.60 -10.74 -7.74
CA ILE A 97 -3.50 -10.71 -9.21
C ILE A 97 -4.11 -11.96 -9.83
N ALA A 98 -3.72 -13.15 -9.34
CA ALA A 98 -4.23 -14.42 -9.83
C ALA A 98 -5.76 -14.52 -9.68
N SER A 99 -6.30 -14.13 -8.52
CA SER A 99 -7.74 -14.15 -8.26
C SER A 99 -8.51 -13.19 -9.16
N MET A 100 -7.99 -11.99 -9.40
CA MET A 100 -8.60 -11.00 -10.30
C MET A 100 -8.61 -11.46 -11.75
N ILE A 101 -7.51 -12.05 -12.24
CA ILE A 101 -7.43 -12.58 -13.61
C ILE A 101 -8.44 -13.72 -13.81
N VAL A 102 -8.50 -14.67 -12.87
CA VAL A 102 -9.45 -15.80 -12.95
C VAL A 102 -10.90 -15.32 -12.86
N ALA A 103 -11.19 -14.35 -11.98
CA ALA A 103 -12.52 -13.76 -11.88
C ALA A 103 -12.93 -13.05 -13.19
N ALA A 104 -12.03 -12.29 -13.79
CA ALA A 104 -12.27 -11.61 -15.06
C ALA A 104 -12.50 -12.62 -16.20
N GLU A 105 -11.68 -13.68 -16.33
CA GLU A 105 -11.87 -14.72 -17.32
C GLU A 105 -13.27 -15.36 -17.20
N GLN A 106 -13.68 -15.75 -15.98
CA GLN A 106 -15.00 -16.35 -15.74
C GLN A 106 -16.17 -15.38 -16.01
N LEU A 107 -16.01 -14.09 -15.71
CA LEU A 107 -17.01 -13.07 -16.06
C LEU A 107 -17.18 -12.95 -17.57
N LEU A 108 -16.06 -12.94 -18.30
CA LEU A 108 -16.03 -12.83 -19.77
C LEU A 108 -16.62 -14.06 -20.44
N GLU A 109 -16.36 -15.27 -19.93
CA GLU A 109 -16.98 -16.52 -20.38
C GLU A 109 -18.50 -16.49 -20.22
N ASN A 110 -19.01 -15.83 -19.18
CA ASN A 110 -20.44 -15.60 -18.95
C ASN A 110 -21.00 -14.37 -19.68
N GLY A 111 -20.29 -13.84 -20.66
CA GLY A 111 -20.75 -12.73 -21.52
C GLY A 111 -20.68 -11.34 -20.86
N ILE A 112 -20.16 -11.21 -19.64
CA ILE A 112 -19.98 -9.90 -18.98
C ILE A 112 -18.81 -9.17 -19.65
N ARG A 113 -19.06 -7.91 -20.00
CA ARG A 113 -18.09 -7.01 -20.63
C ARG A 113 -18.00 -5.72 -19.80
N ASN A 114 -17.28 -4.73 -20.27
CA ASN A 114 -17.08 -3.43 -19.60
C ASN A 114 -16.30 -3.57 -18.30
N VAL A 115 -15.34 -4.50 -18.27
CA VAL A 115 -14.42 -4.73 -17.17
C VAL A 115 -12.97 -4.51 -17.61
N GLY A 116 -12.13 -4.00 -16.71
CA GLY A 116 -10.71 -3.80 -16.91
C GLY A 116 -9.88 -4.51 -15.84
N LEU A 117 -8.62 -4.77 -16.17
CA LEU A 117 -7.57 -5.19 -15.24
C LEU A 117 -6.42 -4.20 -15.33
N LEU A 118 -5.93 -3.71 -14.21
CA LEU A 118 -4.79 -2.79 -14.14
C LEU A 118 -3.82 -3.27 -13.05
N PHE A 119 -2.65 -3.75 -13.47
CA PHE A 119 -1.59 -4.16 -12.55
C PHE A 119 -0.47 -3.12 -12.59
N VAL A 120 -0.19 -2.51 -11.44
CA VAL A 120 0.71 -1.36 -11.34
C VAL A 120 2.05 -1.73 -10.69
N VAL A 121 3.06 -0.89 -10.89
CA VAL A 121 4.40 -1.02 -10.31
C VAL A 121 4.61 0.00 -9.20
N GLY A 122 5.44 -0.33 -8.21
CA GLY A 122 6.01 0.62 -7.26
C GLY A 122 5.13 1.03 -6.09
N GLU A 123 4.08 0.27 -5.76
CA GLU A 123 3.23 0.52 -4.59
C GLU A 123 4.05 0.55 -3.31
N GLU A 124 4.92 -0.42 -3.14
CA GLU A 124 5.76 -0.65 -1.94
C GLU A 124 6.75 0.49 -1.62
N ARG A 125 6.84 1.50 -2.49
CA ARG A 125 7.72 2.66 -2.28
C ARG A 125 7.04 4.01 -2.47
N ASN A 126 6.44 4.26 -3.63
CA ASN A 126 6.01 5.60 -4.02
C ASN A 126 4.78 5.64 -4.93
N SER A 127 4.10 4.51 -5.12
CA SER A 127 2.91 4.39 -5.99
C SER A 127 3.12 4.94 -7.40
N ALA A 128 4.35 4.79 -7.95
CA ALA A 128 4.71 5.38 -9.23
C ALA A 128 3.77 4.94 -10.36
N GLY A 129 3.40 3.66 -10.40
CA GLY A 129 2.46 3.10 -11.36
C GLY A 129 1.07 3.73 -11.27
N ALA A 130 0.54 3.85 -10.05
CA ALA A 130 -0.77 4.46 -9.82
C ALA A 130 -0.79 5.94 -10.19
N HIS A 131 0.27 6.70 -9.91
CA HIS A 131 0.39 8.09 -10.33
C HIS A 131 0.39 8.26 -11.86
N ILE A 132 1.06 7.39 -12.60
CA ILE A 132 1.02 7.40 -14.07
C ILE A 132 -0.36 6.98 -14.59
N ALA A 133 -0.96 5.96 -14.00
CA ALA A 133 -2.31 5.52 -14.37
C ALA A 133 -3.35 6.64 -14.15
N ALA A 134 -3.21 7.44 -13.09
CA ALA A 134 -4.09 8.57 -12.82
C ALA A 134 -4.06 9.66 -13.93
N GLN A 135 -2.93 9.78 -14.64
CA GLN A 135 -2.80 10.74 -15.76
C GLN A 135 -3.49 10.28 -17.05
N THR A 136 -3.76 8.97 -17.18
CA THR A 136 -4.32 8.37 -18.38
C THR A 136 -5.50 7.44 -18.07
N PRO A 137 -6.59 7.97 -17.44
CA PRO A 137 -7.74 7.15 -17.07
C PRO A 137 -8.44 6.59 -18.31
N ARG A 138 -9.15 5.46 -18.15
CA ARG A 138 -9.89 4.78 -19.23
C ARG A 138 -11.41 4.86 -19.06
N GLY A 139 -11.88 5.79 -18.21
CA GLY A 139 -13.31 6.08 -18.06
C GLY A 139 -14.05 5.14 -17.11
N SER A 140 -13.37 4.35 -16.31
CA SER A 140 -13.98 3.53 -15.26
C SER A 140 -14.75 4.40 -14.28
N LYS A 141 -15.92 3.92 -13.85
CA LYS A 141 -16.73 4.54 -12.79
C LYS A 141 -16.32 4.03 -11.42
N TYR A 142 -15.73 2.82 -11.39
CA TYR A 142 -15.34 2.13 -10.16
C TYR A 142 -13.97 1.47 -10.35
N ILE A 143 -13.13 1.62 -9.34
CA ILE A 143 -11.89 0.87 -9.21
C ILE A 143 -11.97 -0.03 -7.98
N ILE A 144 -11.70 -1.32 -8.14
CA ILE A 144 -11.57 -2.27 -7.04
C ILE A 144 -10.08 -2.53 -6.87
N ASN A 145 -9.50 -1.91 -5.85
CA ASN A 145 -8.10 -2.13 -5.50
C ASN A 145 -7.99 -3.38 -4.62
N GLY A 146 -7.05 -4.23 -4.93
CA GLY A 146 -6.80 -5.48 -4.23
C GLY A 146 -5.66 -5.33 -3.24
N GLU A 147 -5.95 -5.59 -1.96
CA GLU A 147 -5.00 -5.63 -0.85
C GLU A 147 -5.41 -6.72 0.16
N PRO A 148 -4.49 -7.21 1.01
CA PRO A 148 -4.81 -8.26 1.98
C PRO A 148 -5.75 -7.75 3.09
N THR A 149 -7.06 -7.96 2.89
CA THR A 149 -8.13 -7.54 3.82
C THR A 149 -8.91 -8.71 4.41
N ASP A 150 -8.38 -9.94 4.32
CA ASP A 150 -9.09 -11.16 4.71
C ASP A 150 -10.46 -11.32 4.00
N ASN A 151 -10.54 -10.94 2.70
CA ASN A 151 -11.76 -10.93 1.89
C ASN A 151 -12.88 -10.02 2.42
N LYS A 152 -12.55 -9.03 3.26
CA LYS A 152 -13.52 -8.06 3.79
C LYS A 152 -13.43 -6.73 3.04
N LEU A 153 -14.58 -6.15 2.75
CA LEU A 153 -14.66 -4.86 2.09
C LEU A 153 -14.22 -3.75 3.04
N ALA A 154 -13.14 -3.05 2.74
CA ALA A 154 -12.63 -2.00 3.59
C ALA A 154 -13.49 -0.73 3.46
N LEU A 155 -13.96 -0.19 4.59
CA LEU A 155 -14.68 1.08 4.67
C LEU A 155 -13.76 2.28 4.53
N GLY A 156 -12.46 2.06 4.68
CA GLY A 156 -11.45 3.07 4.50
C GLY A 156 -10.06 2.59 4.91
N SER A 157 -9.08 3.41 4.58
CA SER A 157 -7.65 3.19 4.83
C SER A 157 -7.09 4.40 5.56
N LYS A 158 -6.29 4.15 6.62
CA LYS A 158 -5.61 5.24 7.32
C LYS A 158 -4.47 5.78 6.47
N GLY A 159 -4.24 7.08 6.58
CA GLY A 159 -3.11 7.74 5.96
C GLY A 159 -1.80 7.55 6.71
N ALA A 160 -0.75 8.17 6.17
CA ALA A 160 0.58 8.18 6.75
C ALA A 160 1.12 9.61 6.82
N LEU A 161 1.71 9.97 7.95
CA LEU A 161 2.40 11.23 8.16
C LEU A 161 3.73 10.93 8.85
N ARG A 162 4.86 11.25 8.19
CA ARG A 162 6.21 10.98 8.68
C ARG A 162 6.98 12.27 8.85
N TYR A 163 7.61 12.41 10.00
CA TYR A 163 8.50 13.52 10.32
C TYR A 163 9.87 13.03 10.73
N GLU A 164 10.90 13.80 10.34
CA GLU A 164 12.21 13.85 10.97
C GLU A 164 12.19 14.94 12.03
N ILE A 165 12.58 14.62 13.28
CA ILE A 165 12.73 15.56 14.40
C ILE A 165 14.22 15.69 14.68
N VAL A 166 14.79 16.86 14.40
CA VAL A 166 16.23 17.10 14.46
C VAL A 166 16.57 18.13 15.54
N ALA A 167 17.34 17.71 16.52
CA ALA A 167 17.86 18.59 17.56
C ALA A 167 19.35 18.88 17.38
N LYS A 168 19.74 20.15 17.62
CA LYS A 168 21.13 20.61 17.60
C LYS A 168 21.55 21.06 18.98
N GLY A 169 22.79 20.79 19.34
CA GLY A 169 23.40 21.16 20.60
C GLY A 169 24.78 21.74 20.42
N ARG A 170 25.51 21.78 21.52
CA ARG A 170 26.90 22.20 21.55
C ARG A 170 27.74 21.16 22.31
N MET A 171 28.77 20.64 21.63
CA MET A 171 29.66 19.63 22.18
C MET A 171 30.48 20.21 23.33
N ALA A 172 30.62 19.41 24.38
CA ALA A 172 31.52 19.70 25.51
C ALA A 172 31.94 18.39 26.22
N HIS A 173 32.93 18.50 27.11
CA HIS A 173 33.23 17.37 27.99
C HIS A 173 32.14 17.23 29.05
N SER A 174 31.64 15.98 29.24
CA SER A 174 30.48 15.74 30.13
C SER A 174 30.70 16.11 31.60
N ALA A 175 31.95 16.28 32.03
CA ALA A 175 32.28 16.74 33.38
C ALA A 175 32.03 18.28 33.57
N TYR A 176 31.80 19.01 32.49
CA TYR A 176 31.54 20.47 32.46
C TYR A 176 30.29 20.75 31.65
N PRO A 177 29.11 20.32 32.10
CA PRO A 177 27.87 20.39 31.33
C PRO A 177 27.46 21.84 30.97
N GLU A 178 27.85 22.80 31.78
CA GLU A 178 27.60 24.26 31.56
C GLU A 178 28.27 24.82 30.29
N LEU A 179 29.25 24.10 29.73
CA LEU A 179 29.92 24.47 28.49
C LEU A 179 29.28 23.89 27.24
N GLY A 180 28.35 22.97 27.41
CA GLY A 180 27.66 22.28 26.32
C GLY A 180 26.16 22.53 26.28
N GLU A 181 25.53 21.92 25.30
CA GLU A 181 24.05 21.80 25.17
C GLU A 181 23.73 20.43 24.56
N SER A 182 23.03 19.59 25.31
CA SER A 182 22.75 18.22 24.88
C SER A 182 21.64 18.20 23.83
N ALA A 183 21.98 17.83 22.60
CA ALA A 183 21.01 17.60 21.55
C ALA A 183 20.09 16.41 21.86
N ILE A 184 20.59 15.38 22.58
CA ILE A 184 19.76 14.23 22.97
C ILE A 184 18.68 14.66 23.96
N GLU A 185 19.02 15.42 25.00
CA GLU A 185 18.02 15.91 25.97
C GLU A 185 16.96 16.80 25.29
N LYS A 186 17.40 17.72 24.44
CA LYS A 186 16.47 18.55 23.61
C LYS A 186 15.52 17.69 22.77
N LEU A 187 16.07 16.64 22.13
CA LEU A 187 15.25 15.73 21.32
C LEU A 187 14.23 14.97 22.18
N LEU A 188 14.65 14.47 23.36
CA LEU A 188 13.77 13.74 24.28
C LEU A 188 12.63 14.65 24.77
N ASP A 189 12.90 15.89 25.12
CA ASP A 189 11.89 16.86 25.54
C ASP A 189 10.89 17.18 24.41
N ALA A 190 11.38 17.35 23.17
CA ALA A 190 10.53 17.55 22.00
C ALA A 190 9.64 16.32 21.73
N LEU A 191 10.21 15.12 21.77
CA LEU A 191 9.46 13.86 21.57
C LEU A 191 8.44 13.63 22.67
N GLU A 192 8.72 13.99 23.92
CA GLU A 192 7.77 13.86 25.02
C GLU A 192 6.57 14.78 24.83
N ARG A 193 6.76 16.02 24.35
CA ARG A 193 5.67 16.93 24.00
C ARG A 193 4.87 16.40 22.82
N ILE A 194 5.52 15.90 21.75
CA ILE A 194 4.86 15.32 20.58
C ILE A 194 4.01 14.10 20.96
N ARG A 195 4.51 13.23 21.84
CA ARG A 195 3.77 12.04 22.31
C ARG A 195 2.47 12.38 23.06
N ARG A 196 2.37 13.57 23.63
CA ARG A 196 1.18 14.04 24.37
C ARG A 196 0.17 14.78 23.51
N LEU A 197 0.46 15.01 22.22
CA LEU A 197 -0.46 15.70 21.34
C LEU A 197 -1.76 14.89 21.18
N PRO A 198 -2.92 15.57 21.18
CA PRO A 198 -4.17 14.94 20.81
C PRO A 198 -4.14 14.57 19.34
N LEU A 199 -4.26 13.28 19.04
CA LEU A 199 -4.30 12.78 17.67
C LEU A 199 -5.74 12.80 17.13
N PRO A 200 -5.94 13.08 15.83
CA PRO A 200 -7.25 13.05 15.18
C PRO A 200 -7.94 11.71 15.33
N THR A 201 -9.27 11.76 15.39
CA THR A 201 -10.14 10.58 15.38
C THR A 201 -11.21 10.72 14.30
N ASP A 202 -11.62 9.60 13.72
CA ASP A 202 -12.67 9.53 12.71
C ASP A 202 -13.72 8.50 13.17
N SER A 203 -14.98 8.68 12.81
CA SER A 203 -16.08 7.81 13.22
C SER A 203 -16.02 6.41 12.61
N ILE A 204 -15.40 6.27 11.44
CA ILE A 204 -15.26 5.01 10.70
C ILE A 204 -13.84 4.46 10.87
N LEU A 205 -12.80 5.29 10.61
CA LEU A 205 -11.40 4.88 10.64
C LEU A 205 -10.83 4.74 12.07
N GLY A 206 -11.56 5.21 13.07
CA GLY A 206 -11.14 5.15 14.46
C GLY A 206 -10.08 6.20 14.81
N LYS A 207 -9.08 5.82 15.64
CA LYS A 207 -8.06 6.74 16.16
C LYS A 207 -6.79 6.70 15.31
N SER A 208 -6.14 7.87 15.15
CA SER A 208 -4.75 7.94 14.70
C SER A 208 -3.82 7.32 15.75
N THR A 209 -2.65 6.83 15.30
CA THR A 209 -1.62 6.26 16.17
C THR A 209 -0.25 6.83 15.83
N LEU A 210 0.61 7.05 16.84
CA LEU A 210 1.97 7.56 16.67
C LEU A 210 2.98 6.49 17.09
N ASN A 211 4.02 6.34 16.29
CA ASN A 211 5.19 5.51 16.58
C ASN A 211 6.46 6.36 16.45
N ILE A 212 7.36 6.27 17.43
CA ILE A 212 8.74 6.76 17.28
C ILE A 212 9.53 5.57 16.73
N GLY A 213 9.85 5.61 15.44
CA GLY A 213 10.45 4.48 14.73
C GLY A 213 11.96 4.35 14.93
N THR A 214 12.65 5.50 14.93
CA THR A 214 14.11 5.53 15.12
C THR A 214 14.52 6.69 16.02
N ILE A 215 15.62 6.50 16.76
CA ILE A 215 16.32 7.56 17.49
C ILE A 215 17.82 7.34 17.30
N GLN A 216 18.55 8.40 16.96
CA GLN A 216 19.99 8.39 16.78
C GLN A 216 20.58 9.67 17.38
N GLY A 217 21.77 9.56 17.99
CA GLY A 217 22.47 10.74 18.53
C GLY A 217 23.68 10.40 19.38
N GLY A 218 24.51 11.42 19.60
CA GLY A 218 25.70 11.29 20.43
C GLY A 218 26.88 10.60 19.73
N ARG A 219 28.05 10.64 20.41
CA ARG A 219 29.33 10.07 19.89
C ARG A 219 30.01 9.18 20.92
N ALA A 220 30.02 9.61 22.19
CA ALA A 220 30.62 8.87 23.30
C ALA A 220 29.97 9.28 24.62
N PRO A 221 29.96 8.40 25.66
CA PRO A 221 29.27 8.68 26.92
C PRO A 221 29.83 9.87 27.71
N ASN A 222 31.08 10.23 27.47
CA ASN A 222 31.77 11.33 28.15
C ASN A 222 31.77 12.64 27.31
N VAL A 223 30.94 12.72 26.26
CA VAL A 223 30.80 13.90 25.39
C VAL A 223 29.35 14.33 25.38
N ILE A 224 29.07 15.61 25.63
CA ILE A 224 27.75 16.20 25.45
C ILE A 224 27.43 16.20 23.96
N PRO A 225 26.31 15.59 23.51
CA PRO A 225 26.01 15.41 22.10
C PRO A 225 25.61 16.73 21.43
N ASP A 226 26.18 17.02 20.28
CA ASP A 226 25.91 18.18 19.44
C ASP A 226 24.81 17.94 18.39
N SER A 227 24.37 16.69 18.21
CA SER A 227 23.37 16.30 17.23
C SER A 227 22.57 15.10 17.71
N ALA A 228 21.26 15.13 17.48
CA ALA A 228 20.35 14.00 17.66
C ALA A 228 19.17 14.11 16.70
N MET A 229 18.63 12.97 16.27
CA MET A 229 17.52 12.89 15.35
C MET A 229 16.60 11.72 15.70
N ALA A 230 15.32 11.88 15.48
CA ALA A 230 14.33 10.78 15.52
C ALA A 230 13.43 10.83 14.28
N GLU A 231 12.93 9.67 13.88
CA GLU A 231 11.82 9.59 12.94
C GLU A 231 10.56 9.17 13.68
N ILE A 232 9.49 9.93 13.45
CA ILE A 232 8.16 9.58 13.92
C ILE A 232 7.25 9.24 12.73
N PHE A 233 6.39 8.27 12.92
CA PHE A 233 5.42 7.82 11.95
C PHE A 233 4.03 7.81 12.57
N ILE A 234 3.09 8.51 11.94
CA ILE A 234 1.72 8.63 12.43
C ILE A 234 0.79 8.02 11.39
N ARG A 235 0.00 7.00 11.78
CA ARG A 235 -1.15 6.54 11.01
C ARG A 235 -2.27 7.52 11.28
N VAL A 236 -2.57 8.38 10.29
CA VAL A 236 -3.51 9.50 10.46
C VAL A 236 -4.89 9.18 9.93
N VAL A 237 -5.90 9.82 10.53
CA VAL A 237 -7.27 9.84 10.04
C VAL A 237 -7.76 11.30 9.98
N GLY A 238 -8.59 11.63 9.01
CA GLY A 238 -9.15 12.98 8.86
C GLY A 238 -8.13 14.06 8.46
N ASP A 239 -8.48 15.32 8.76
CA ASP A 239 -7.64 16.48 8.45
C ASP A 239 -6.42 16.56 9.39
N VAL A 240 -5.26 16.73 8.82
CA VAL A 240 -3.97 16.80 9.54
C VAL A 240 -3.45 18.23 9.71
N THR A 241 -4.16 19.25 9.25
CA THR A 241 -3.69 20.66 9.23
C THR A 241 -3.33 21.14 10.65
N ALA A 242 -4.24 20.91 11.60
CA ALA A 242 -3.99 21.28 13.00
C ALA A 242 -2.87 20.43 13.64
N LEU A 243 -2.77 19.14 13.28
CA LEU A 243 -1.72 18.24 13.79
C LEU A 243 -0.33 18.67 13.32
N ARG A 244 -0.18 19.09 12.06
CA ARG A 244 1.07 19.62 11.51
C ARG A 244 1.61 20.79 12.35
N GLY A 245 0.77 21.81 12.55
CA GLY A 245 1.14 22.96 13.38
C GLY A 245 1.46 22.60 14.84
N ALA A 246 0.71 21.64 15.40
CA ALA A 246 0.95 21.16 16.76
C ALA A 246 2.29 20.41 16.89
N ILE A 247 2.70 19.61 15.88
CA ILE A 247 3.99 18.91 15.86
C ILE A 247 5.13 19.93 15.78
N GLU A 248 5.05 20.91 14.88
CA GLU A 248 6.06 21.95 14.73
C GLU A 248 6.20 22.77 16.03
N GLN A 249 5.09 23.15 16.65
CA GLN A 249 5.10 23.86 17.92
C GLN A 249 5.66 23.00 19.06
N ALA A 250 5.32 21.73 19.12
CA ALA A 250 5.80 20.82 20.16
C ALA A 250 7.31 20.50 20.01
N ALA A 251 7.86 20.52 18.80
CA ALA A 251 9.29 20.38 18.56
C ALA A 251 10.07 21.64 18.99
N SER A 252 9.51 22.83 18.76
CA SER A 252 10.16 24.12 19.02
C SER A 252 10.23 24.47 20.53
N PRO A 253 11.25 25.20 20.96
CA PRO A 253 12.45 25.66 20.22
C PRO A 253 13.61 24.64 20.21
N GLU A 254 13.46 23.48 20.88
CA GLU A 254 14.55 22.55 21.15
C GLU A 254 14.96 21.74 19.90
N ALA A 255 13.98 21.50 18.98
CA ALA A 255 14.20 20.73 17.78
C ALA A 255 13.45 21.34 16.59
N GLU A 256 13.82 20.92 15.39
CA GLU A 256 13.14 21.19 14.13
C GLU A 256 12.36 19.95 13.70
N ALA A 257 11.08 20.13 13.33
CA ALA A 257 10.26 19.09 12.74
C ALA A 257 10.19 19.29 11.22
N LYS A 258 10.59 18.27 10.45
CA LYS A 258 10.56 18.28 9.00
C LYS A 258 9.64 17.18 8.49
N GLU A 259 8.54 17.56 7.82
CA GLU A 259 7.67 16.60 7.16
C GLU A 259 8.41 15.92 6.00
N VAL A 260 8.39 14.59 5.98
CA VAL A 260 9.06 13.74 4.97
C VAL A 260 8.06 13.08 4.04
N LEU A 261 6.88 12.71 4.58
CA LEU A 261 5.85 12.02 3.82
C LEU A 261 4.48 12.37 4.37
N PHE A 262 3.54 12.59 3.46
CA PHE A 262 2.11 12.62 3.77
C PHE A 262 1.32 11.84 2.72
N ILE A 263 0.52 10.88 3.19
CA ILE A 263 -0.50 10.17 2.40
C ILE A 263 -1.83 10.36 3.13
N PRO A 264 -2.87 10.91 2.48
CA PRO A 264 -4.14 11.13 3.15
C PRO A 264 -4.86 9.83 3.51
N ALA A 265 -5.63 9.85 4.57
CA ALA A 265 -6.62 8.82 4.84
C ALA A 265 -7.76 8.91 3.82
N VAL A 266 -8.36 7.78 3.48
CA VAL A 266 -9.46 7.73 2.51
C VAL A 266 -10.66 6.96 3.05
N HIS A 267 -11.87 7.47 2.83
CA HIS A 267 -13.10 6.72 2.95
C HIS A 267 -13.40 6.03 1.62
N LEU A 268 -13.87 4.79 1.68
CA LEU A 268 -14.05 3.92 0.52
C LEU A 268 -15.51 3.60 0.27
N GLY A 269 -15.80 3.11 -0.91
CA GLY A 269 -17.12 2.62 -1.28
C GLY A 269 -17.52 1.41 -0.41
N SER A 270 -18.79 1.34 -0.07
CA SER A 270 -19.40 0.23 0.67
C SER A 270 -20.59 -0.32 -0.09
N LEU A 271 -20.81 -1.61 0.02
CA LEU A 271 -21.94 -2.32 -0.59
C LEU A 271 -22.53 -3.30 0.42
N ASP A 272 -23.85 -3.43 0.41
CA ASP A 272 -24.54 -4.36 1.29
C ASP A 272 -24.22 -5.81 0.98
N GLY A 273 -24.19 -6.64 2.03
CA GLY A 273 -23.96 -8.08 1.91
C GLY A 273 -22.49 -8.51 1.83
N PHE A 274 -21.56 -7.60 2.08
CA PHE A 274 -20.14 -7.92 2.29
C PHE A 274 -19.77 -7.72 3.76
N GLU A 275 -18.91 -8.60 4.29
CA GLU A 275 -18.27 -8.31 5.57
C GLU A 275 -17.35 -7.09 5.40
N THR A 276 -17.29 -6.23 6.40
CA THR A 276 -16.54 -4.98 6.33
C THR A 276 -15.38 -4.94 7.31
N THR A 277 -14.37 -4.13 6.99
CA THR A 277 -13.21 -3.86 7.84
C THR A 277 -12.73 -2.42 7.67
N VAL A 278 -11.76 -2.02 8.47
CA VAL A 278 -10.98 -0.79 8.30
C VAL A 278 -9.51 -1.18 8.29
N VAL A 279 -8.76 -0.73 7.29
CA VAL A 279 -7.33 -1.04 7.21
C VAL A 279 -6.49 0.11 7.75
N ALA A 280 -5.39 -0.24 8.43
CA ALA A 280 -4.49 0.74 9.04
C ALA A 280 -3.29 1.09 8.15
N PHE A 281 -3.12 0.38 7.03
CA PHE A 281 -2.05 0.62 6.06
C PHE A 281 -2.52 1.55 4.92
N THR A 282 -1.56 2.07 4.18
CA THR A 282 -1.78 2.88 2.96
C THR A 282 -1.82 1.97 1.74
N THR A 283 -2.42 2.45 0.66
CA THR A 283 -2.58 1.75 -0.63
C THR A 283 -2.35 2.71 -1.78
N ASP A 284 -2.41 2.23 -3.00
CA ASP A 284 -2.37 3.05 -4.22
C ASP A 284 -3.58 3.98 -4.44
N ILE A 285 -4.66 3.80 -3.69
CA ILE A 285 -5.91 4.56 -3.89
C ILE A 285 -5.70 6.08 -3.83
N PRO A 286 -4.95 6.66 -2.86
CA PRO A 286 -4.66 8.08 -2.86
C PRO A 286 -3.93 8.57 -4.12
N ALA A 287 -3.05 7.74 -4.68
CA ALA A 287 -2.29 8.06 -5.90
C ALA A 287 -3.17 8.01 -7.16
N PHE A 288 -4.16 7.13 -7.23
CA PHE A 288 -5.19 7.14 -8.28
C PHE A 288 -6.08 8.37 -8.19
N GLY A 289 -6.29 8.95 -7.00
CA GLY A 289 -7.24 10.02 -6.78
C GLY A 289 -8.64 9.62 -7.23
N ASN A 290 -9.30 10.51 -7.99
CA ASN A 290 -10.62 10.24 -8.56
C ASN A 290 -10.57 9.83 -10.04
N ALA A 291 -9.38 9.63 -10.61
CA ALA A 291 -9.20 9.42 -12.04
C ALA A 291 -9.85 8.12 -12.57
N TRP A 292 -9.91 7.09 -11.72
CA TRP A 292 -10.47 5.78 -12.04
C TRP A 292 -11.84 5.52 -11.39
N GLY A 293 -12.52 6.58 -10.93
CA GLY A 293 -13.85 6.53 -10.34
C GLY A 293 -13.84 6.21 -8.83
N GLN A 294 -14.99 5.75 -8.31
CA GLN A 294 -15.16 5.46 -6.89
C GLN A 294 -14.31 4.23 -6.49
N PRO A 295 -13.43 4.36 -5.47
CA PRO A 295 -12.59 3.27 -5.03
C PRO A 295 -13.33 2.32 -4.07
N PHE A 296 -13.04 1.02 -4.24
CA PHE A 296 -13.32 -0.07 -3.31
C PHE A 296 -12.01 -0.78 -3.00
N LEU A 297 -11.89 -1.38 -1.81
CA LEU A 297 -10.68 -2.07 -1.37
C LEU A 297 -11.06 -3.42 -0.76
N ILE A 298 -10.58 -4.50 -1.36
CA ILE A 298 -10.83 -5.87 -0.90
C ILE A 298 -9.85 -6.85 -1.53
N GLY A 299 -9.43 -7.85 -0.79
CA GLY A 299 -8.67 -8.98 -1.32
C GLY A 299 -8.42 -10.08 -0.31
N PRO A 300 -8.00 -11.25 -0.81
CA PRO A 300 -7.62 -12.37 0.03
C PRO A 300 -6.29 -12.13 0.74
N GLY A 301 -6.04 -12.89 1.79
CA GLY A 301 -4.83 -12.81 2.58
C GLY A 301 -4.94 -11.82 3.73
N SER A 302 -4.00 -11.93 4.66
CA SER A 302 -3.94 -11.10 5.86
C SER A 302 -2.71 -10.23 5.85
N ILE A 303 -2.88 -8.93 6.13
CA ILE A 303 -1.78 -7.98 6.28
C ILE A 303 -0.79 -8.37 7.41
N HIS A 304 -1.24 -9.19 8.37
CA HIS A 304 -0.41 -9.60 9.50
C HIS A 304 0.75 -10.53 9.12
N VAL A 305 0.67 -11.19 7.96
CA VAL A 305 1.74 -12.05 7.44
C VAL A 305 2.50 -11.41 6.27
N ALA A 306 1.96 -10.35 5.67
CA ALA A 306 2.64 -9.57 4.64
C ALA A 306 3.97 -9.01 5.20
N HIS A 307 4.99 -8.88 4.33
CA HIS A 307 6.33 -8.38 4.66
C HIS A 307 7.12 -9.24 5.66
N THR A 308 6.60 -10.41 6.05
CA THR A 308 7.32 -11.36 6.94
C THR A 308 7.99 -12.48 6.16
N SER A 309 8.83 -13.28 6.83
CA SER A 309 9.39 -14.52 6.27
C SER A 309 8.37 -15.66 6.14
N GLU A 310 7.22 -15.52 6.79
CA GLU A 310 6.12 -16.49 6.82
C GLU A 310 4.94 -16.04 5.95
N GLU A 311 5.18 -15.16 4.99
CA GLU A 311 4.14 -14.69 4.10
C GLU A 311 3.49 -15.85 3.34
N HIS A 312 2.17 -15.90 3.42
CA HIS A 312 1.36 -16.96 2.81
C HIS A 312 -0.07 -16.49 2.53
N ILE A 313 -0.78 -17.30 1.74
CA ILE A 313 -2.19 -17.11 1.48
C ILE A 313 -2.94 -18.47 1.61
N LEU A 314 -4.14 -18.42 2.19
CA LEU A 314 -5.00 -19.59 2.27
C LEU A 314 -5.61 -19.90 0.88
N LYS A 315 -5.55 -21.14 0.45
CA LYS A 315 -6.19 -21.61 -0.80
C LYS A 315 -7.69 -21.35 -0.82
N SER A 316 -8.34 -21.49 0.33
CA SER A 316 -9.78 -21.19 0.48
C SER A 316 -10.07 -19.70 0.24
N GLN A 317 -9.23 -18.79 0.72
CA GLN A 317 -9.39 -17.34 0.49
C GLN A 317 -9.21 -16.97 -0.98
N LEU A 318 -8.30 -17.64 -1.72
CA LEU A 318 -8.14 -17.42 -3.17
C LEU A 318 -9.41 -17.80 -3.94
N ILE A 319 -10.01 -18.95 -3.62
CA ILE A 319 -11.28 -19.39 -4.25
C ILE A 319 -12.41 -18.40 -3.94
N GLU A 320 -12.53 -18.03 -2.67
CA GLU A 320 -13.55 -17.08 -2.21
C GLU A 320 -13.38 -15.71 -2.88
N ALA A 321 -12.15 -15.21 -3.01
CA ALA A 321 -11.84 -13.95 -3.66
C ALA A 321 -12.31 -13.91 -5.13
N VAL A 322 -12.14 -14.99 -5.88
CA VAL A 322 -12.65 -15.10 -7.26
C VAL A 322 -14.16 -14.86 -7.28
N GLU A 323 -14.92 -15.47 -6.38
CA GLU A 323 -16.38 -15.29 -6.30
C GLU A 323 -16.75 -13.88 -5.83
N ILE A 324 -16.01 -13.32 -4.88
CA ILE A 324 -16.20 -11.95 -4.38
C ILE A 324 -15.99 -10.93 -5.52
N TYR A 325 -14.89 -11.01 -6.27
CA TYR A 325 -14.65 -10.11 -7.39
C TYR A 325 -15.73 -10.22 -8.47
N LYS A 326 -16.15 -11.43 -8.81
CA LYS A 326 -17.27 -11.64 -9.74
C LYS A 326 -18.57 -11.02 -9.25
N ARG A 327 -18.87 -11.15 -7.97
CA ARG A 327 -20.08 -10.58 -7.35
C ARG A 327 -20.01 -9.05 -7.35
N LEU A 328 -18.89 -8.47 -6.92
CA LEU A 328 -18.67 -7.01 -6.92
C LEU A 328 -18.85 -6.41 -8.32
N VAL A 329 -18.17 -6.98 -9.31
CA VAL A 329 -18.28 -6.50 -10.71
C VAL A 329 -19.73 -6.56 -11.19
N ARG A 330 -20.47 -7.62 -10.92
CA ARG A 330 -21.87 -7.73 -11.34
C ARG A 330 -22.78 -6.69 -10.69
N ILE A 331 -22.56 -6.38 -9.41
CA ILE A 331 -23.34 -5.36 -8.70
C ILE A 331 -23.03 -3.97 -9.26
N LEU A 332 -21.74 -3.66 -9.49
CA LEU A 332 -21.31 -2.35 -9.97
C LEU A 332 -21.61 -2.11 -11.46
N LEU A 333 -21.97 -3.12 -12.22
CA LEU A 333 -22.40 -3.01 -13.62
C LEU A 333 -23.92 -2.79 -13.78
N GLN A 334 -24.71 -2.95 -12.72
CA GLN A 334 -26.15 -2.68 -12.71
C GLN A 334 -26.42 -1.19 -12.60
#